data_1623ed6b8c867e789c777cddc07ce70a
#
_entry.id   1623ed6b8c867e789c777cddc07ce70a
#
_cell.length_a   1.000
_cell.length_b   1.000
_cell.length_c   1.000
_cell.angle_alpha   90.00
_cell.angle_beta   90.00
_cell.angle_gamma   90.00
#
_symmetry.space_group_name_H-M   'P 1'
#
loop_
_entity.id
_entity.type
_entity.pdbx_description
1 polymer ?
#
loop_
_entity_poly.entity_id
_entity_poly.type
_entity_poly.pdbx_seq_one_letter_code
_entity_poly.pdbx_strand_id
1 'polypeptide(L)'
;MLFRSRRCDMTFGIGYDDDIDKAKKVLQRLFEEDERSLTDPAPRICVGGLGDNSVDLMFRPWVATDDLWPYYWDMQEKVKKAFDEEGISIPYPQRDVHLYKTSDD
;
A
#
# COMPACT_ATOMS: atom_id res chain seq x y z
N MET A 1 -21.51 -16.19 -11.60
CA MET A 1 -21.19 -15.95 -11.49
C MET A 1 -20.52 -15.58 -11.28
N LEU A 2 -20.22 -15.40 -11.28
CA LEU A 2 -19.76 -15.05 -11.25
C LEU A 2 -18.99 -14.42 -10.68
N PHE A 3 -18.78 -14.46 -9.86
CA PHE A 3 -18.01 -13.75 -9.17
C PHE A 3 -16.69 -14.13 -9.25
N ARG A 4 -15.92 -13.56 -10.06
CA ARG A 4 -14.61 -13.85 -10.27
C ARG A 4 -13.77 -12.69 -9.87
N SER A 5 -14.17 -11.96 -8.85
CA SER A 5 -13.39 -10.84 -8.33
C SER A 5 -13.05 -11.07 -6.88
N ARG A 6 -11.92 -10.56 -6.43
CA ARG A 6 -11.49 -10.66 -5.05
C ARG A 6 -10.92 -9.33 -4.60
N ARG A 7 -11.05 -9.06 -3.30
CA ARG A 7 -10.50 -7.85 -2.73
C ARG A 7 -9.02 -8.08 -2.42
N CYS A 8 -8.20 -7.16 -2.88
CA CYS A 8 -6.77 -7.24 -2.64
C CYS A 8 -6.45 -6.34 -1.45
N ASP A 9 -6.25 -6.92 -0.29
CA ASP A 9 -6.04 -6.15 0.94
C ASP A 9 -4.56 -5.84 1.10
N MET A 10 -4.25 -4.55 1.16
CA MET A 10 -2.89 -4.09 1.34
C MET A 10 -2.83 -3.01 2.40
N THR A 11 -1.71 -2.92 3.10
CA THR A 11 -1.50 -1.89 4.10
C THR A 11 -0.13 -1.27 3.86
N PHE A 12 -0.09 0.06 3.80
CA PHE A 12 1.16 0.78 3.59
C PHE A 12 1.37 1.77 4.73
N GLY A 13 2.50 1.69 5.39
CA GLY A 13 2.83 2.63 6.47
C GLY A 13 3.56 3.84 5.92
N ILE A 14 3.22 5.02 6.41
CA ILE A 14 3.96 6.24 6.09
C ILE A 14 4.37 6.91 7.39
N GLY A 15 5.29 7.86 7.31
CA GLY A 15 5.74 8.57 8.49
C GLY A 15 4.66 9.49 9.04
N TYR A 16 4.73 9.75 10.34
CA TYR A 16 3.74 10.64 10.96
C TYR A 16 3.77 12.04 10.39
N ASP A 17 4.92 12.46 9.88
CA ASP A 17 5.04 13.80 9.32
C ASP A 17 4.63 13.88 7.84
N ASP A 18 4.32 12.76 7.23
CA ASP A 18 3.95 12.75 5.82
C ASP A 18 2.50 13.18 5.63
N ASP A 19 2.24 13.71 4.44
CA ASP A 19 0.91 14.20 4.11
C ASP A 19 0.01 13.02 3.74
N ILE A 20 -0.96 12.74 4.60
CA ILE A 20 -1.88 11.62 4.40
C ILE A 20 -2.66 11.79 3.09
N ASP A 21 -3.13 13.00 2.82
CA ASP A 21 -3.92 13.23 1.61
C ASP A 21 -3.08 13.00 0.35
N LYS A 22 -1.83 13.39 0.38
CA LYS A 22 -0.95 13.18 -0.75
C LYS A 22 -0.74 11.68 -0.98
N ALA A 23 -0.53 10.93 0.09
CA ALA A 23 -0.35 9.49 -0.01
C ALA A 23 -1.60 8.82 -0.56
N LYS A 24 -2.77 9.24 -0.12
CA LYS A 24 -4.02 8.68 -0.62
C LYS A 24 -4.20 8.99 -2.09
N LYS A 25 -3.80 10.17 -2.53
CA LYS A 25 -3.88 10.52 -3.95
C LYS A 25 -2.95 9.67 -4.79
N VAL A 26 -1.78 9.35 -4.27
CA VAL A 26 -0.84 8.48 -4.97
C VAL A 26 -1.47 7.10 -5.15
N LEU A 27 -2.07 6.55 -4.09
CA LEU A 27 -2.71 5.25 -4.18
C LEU A 27 -3.86 5.26 -5.18
N GLN A 28 -4.66 6.33 -5.17
CA GLN A 28 -5.77 6.45 -6.10
C GLN A 28 -5.27 6.52 -7.55
N ARG A 29 -4.20 7.27 -7.79
CA ARG A 29 -3.63 7.37 -9.12
C ARG A 29 -3.13 6.02 -9.61
N LEU A 30 -2.44 5.29 -8.76
CA LEU A 30 -1.93 3.97 -9.15
C LEU A 30 -3.07 3.00 -9.44
N PHE A 31 -4.15 3.10 -8.66
CA PHE A 31 -5.33 2.30 -8.90
C PHE A 31 -5.89 2.60 -10.30
N GLU A 32 -5.99 3.87 -10.63
CA GLU A 32 -6.60 4.26 -11.91
C GLU A 32 -5.74 3.92 -13.11
N GLU A 33 -4.42 3.87 -12.91
CA GLU A 33 -3.51 3.58 -14.00
C GLU A 33 -3.42 2.10 -14.34
N ASP A 34 -3.86 1.23 -13.45
CA ASP A 34 -3.74 -0.20 -13.66
C ASP A 34 -5.04 -0.76 -14.22
N GLU A 35 -4.95 -1.37 -15.39
CA GLU A 35 -6.14 -1.87 -16.09
C GLU A 35 -6.82 -3.00 -15.33
N ARG A 36 -6.11 -3.68 -14.46
CA ARG A 36 -6.69 -4.79 -13.69
C ARG A 36 -7.57 -4.30 -12.56
N SER A 37 -7.47 -3.04 -12.20
CA SER A 37 -8.28 -2.48 -11.11
C SER A 37 -9.73 -2.39 -11.53
N LEU A 38 -10.62 -2.96 -10.73
CA LEU A 38 -12.04 -2.89 -10.99
C LEU A 38 -12.63 -1.69 -10.27
N THR A 39 -13.54 -0.99 -10.93
CA THR A 39 -14.14 0.19 -10.34
C THR A 39 -15.39 -0.12 -9.53
N ASP A 40 -15.94 -1.32 -9.70
CA ASP A 40 -17.12 -1.73 -8.96
C ASP A 40 -16.93 -3.15 -8.45
N PRO A 41 -16.84 -3.35 -7.13
CA PRO A 41 -17.03 -2.33 -6.09
C PRO A 41 -15.87 -1.34 -6.05
N ALA A 42 -16.15 -0.15 -5.55
CA ALA A 42 -15.13 0.88 -5.45
C ALA A 42 -14.04 0.48 -4.44
N PRO A 43 -12.80 0.91 -4.67
CA PRO A 43 -11.73 0.58 -3.73
C PRO A 43 -11.88 1.38 -2.44
N ARG A 44 -11.30 0.86 -1.37
CA ARG A 44 -11.26 1.58 -0.11
C ARG A 44 -9.82 2.03 0.14
N ILE A 45 -9.65 3.31 0.33
CA ILE A 45 -8.35 3.90 0.64
C ILE A 45 -8.57 4.79 1.86
N CYS A 46 -8.04 4.39 3.00
CA CYS A 46 -8.26 5.15 4.23
C CYS A 46 -7.16 4.84 5.24
N VAL A 47 -7.13 5.63 6.30
CA VAL A 47 -6.23 5.34 7.42
C VAL A 47 -6.84 4.19 8.20
N GLY A 48 -6.11 3.08 8.28
CA GLY A 48 -6.58 1.91 8.98
C GLY A 48 -6.11 1.82 10.41
N GLY A 49 -5.05 2.56 10.76
CA GLY A 49 -4.54 2.53 12.11
C GLY A 49 -3.35 3.43 12.27
N LEU A 50 -2.96 3.63 13.53
CA LEU A 50 -1.80 4.43 13.87
C LEU A 50 -0.83 3.53 14.60
N GLY A 51 0.31 3.30 14.00
CA GLY A 51 1.34 2.46 14.61
C GLY A 51 2.29 3.28 15.45
N ASP A 52 3.28 2.62 16.03
CA ASP A 52 4.26 3.28 16.86
C ASP A 52 5.12 4.24 16.05
N ASN A 53 5.41 3.87 14.82
CA ASN A 53 6.30 4.65 13.97
C ASN A 53 5.65 5.07 12.66
N SER A 54 4.38 4.74 12.45
CA SER A 54 3.78 4.97 11.15
C SER A 54 2.28 5.22 11.24
N VAL A 55 1.77 5.87 10.20
CA VAL A 55 0.34 5.96 9.95
C VAL A 55 0.07 4.89 8.90
N ASP A 56 -0.82 3.96 9.21
CA ASP A 56 -1.08 2.83 8.32
C ASP A 56 -2.26 3.14 7.42
N LEU A 57 -2.02 3.11 6.12
CA LEU A 57 -3.07 3.33 5.13
C LEU A 57 -3.55 2.00 4.59
N MET A 58 -4.86 1.81 4.58
CA MET A 58 -5.46 0.62 4.00
C MET A 58 -5.80 0.90 2.55
N PHE A 59 -5.39 0.00 1.67
CA PHE A 59 -5.69 0.09 0.25
C PHE A 59 -6.29 -1.24 -0.16
N ARG A 60 -7.58 -1.22 -0.49
CA ARG A 60 -8.33 -2.45 -0.75
C ARG A 60 -9.09 -2.36 -2.06
N PRO A 61 -8.39 -2.52 -3.18
CA PRO A 61 -9.05 -2.55 -4.48
C PRO A 61 -9.56 -3.95 -4.79
N TRP A 62 -10.50 -4.03 -5.72
CA TRP A 62 -11.01 -5.31 -6.20
C TRP A 62 -10.41 -5.58 -7.57
N VAL A 63 -10.04 -6.83 -7.82
CA VAL A 63 -9.47 -7.26 -9.09
C VAL A 63 -10.06 -8.61 -9.45
N ALA A 64 -9.90 -9.02 -10.71
CA ALA A 64 -10.30 -10.36 -11.11
C ALA A 64 -9.49 -11.37 -10.31
N THR A 65 -10.09 -12.50 -9.99
CA THR A 65 -9.44 -13.51 -9.15
C THR A 65 -8.08 -13.92 -9.69
N ASP A 66 -7.97 -14.09 -11.00
CA ASP A 66 -6.71 -14.53 -11.59
C ASP A 66 -5.63 -13.46 -11.55
N ASP A 67 -6.02 -12.21 -11.36
CA ASP A 67 -5.07 -11.11 -11.32
C ASP A 67 -4.61 -10.76 -9.91
N LEU A 68 -5.17 -11.42 -8.89
CA LEU A 68 -4.96 -11.00 -7.50
C LEU A 68 -3.49 -10.92 -7.12
N TRP A 69 -2.75 -12.01 -7.28
CA TRP A 69 -1.36 -12.03 -6.83
C TRP A 69 -0.44 -11.21 -7.71
N PRO A 70 -0.55 -11.25 -9.04
CA PRO A 70 0.25 -10.35 -9.87
C PRO A 70 -0.01 -8.90 -9.56
N TYR A 71 -1.27 -8.53 -9.35
CA TYR A 71 -1.64 -7.16 -9.01
C TYR A 71 -1.04 -6.78 -7.65
N TYR A 72 -1.16 -7.67 -6.67
CA TYR A 72 -0.65 -7.41 -5.33
C TYR A 72 0.85 -7.14 -5.36
N TRP A 73 1.59 -7.99 -6.04
CA TRP A 73 3.05 -7.84 -6.10
C TRP A 73 3.45 -6.58 -6.87
N ASP A 74 2.80 -6.32 -7.98
CA ASP A 74 3.10 -5.13 -8.77
C ASP A 74 2.80 -3.86 -7.98
N MET A 75 1.70 -3.84 -7.25
CA MET A 75 1.34 -2.67 -6.46
C MET A 75 2.30 -2.42 -5.32
N GLN A 76 2.83 -3.48 -4.70
CA GLN A 76 3.84 -3.30 -3.66
C GLN A 76 5.03 -2.50 -4.22
N GLU A 77 5.48 -2.86 -5.39
CA GLU A 77 6.59 -2.19 -6.01
C GLU A 77 6.24 -0.79 -6.47
N LYS A 78 5.08 -0.65 -7.11
CA LYS A 78 4.66 0.65 -7.63
C LYS A 78 4.45 1.68 -6.51
N VAL A 79 3.86 1.23 -5.42
CA VAL A 79 3.62 2.13 -4.28
C VAL A 79 4.95 2.56 -3.67
N LYS A 80 5.88 1.64 -3.52
CA LYS A 80 7.19 1.97 -2.97
C LYS A 80 7.88 3.03 -3.84
N LYS A 81 7.88 2.82 -5.15
CA LYS A 81 8.53 3.74 -6.05
C LYS A 81 7.83 5.09 -6.09
N ALA A 82 6.51 5.08 -6.12
CA ALA A 82 5.76 6.32 -6.18
C ALA A 82 5.92 7.12 -4.89
N PHE A 83 5.91 6.47 -3.75
CA PHE A 83 6.10 7.16 -2.48
C PHE A 83 7.50 7.77 -2.42
N ASP A 84 8.50 7.05 -2.91
CA ASP A 84 9.86 7.60 -2.95
C ASP A 84 9.91 8.86 -3.83
N GLU A 85 9.24 8.84 -4.96
CA GLU A 85 9.23 9.97 -5.87
C GLU A 85 8.51 11.17 -5.27
N GLU A 86 7.50 10.93 -4.46
CA GLU A 86 6.71 12.00 -3.87
C GLU A 86 7.26 12.45 -2.52
N GLY A 87 8.33 11.86 -2.08
CA GLY A 87 8.94 12.24 -0.81
C GLY A 87 8.20 11.71 0.40
N ILE A 88 7.40 10.68 0.23
CA ILE A 88 6.68 10.05 1.34
C ILE A 88 7.54 8.93 1.87
N SER A 89 7.82 8.96 3.17
CA SER A 89 8.69 7.95 3.75
C SER A 89 7.91 6.71 4.17
N ILE A 90 8.59 5.58 4.13
CA ILE A 90 8.02 4.33 4.62
C ILE A 90 8.91 3.91 5.79
N PRO A 91 8.47 4.17 7.01
CA PRO A 91 9.33 3.92 8.16
C PRO A 91 9.52 2.44 8.45
N TYR A 92 10.65 2.10 8.97
CA TYR A 92 10.93 0.73 9.40
C TYR A 92 10.83 0.66 10.91
N PRO A 93 10.46 -0.51 11.44
CA PRO A 93 10.45 -0.68 12.90
C PRO A 93 11.83 -0.48 13.47
N GLN A 94 11.97 0.47 14.38
CA GLN A 94 13.26 0.80 14.93
C GLN A 94 13.88 -0.36 15.71
N ARG A 95 13.04 -1.05 16.43
CA ARG A 95 13.49 -2.16 17.24
C ARG A 95 14.12 -3.25 16.40
N ASP A 96 13.53 -3.55 15.27
CA ASP A 96 14.06 -4.59 14.40
C ASP A 96 15.39 -4.19 13.78
N VAL A 97 15.52 -2.93 13.46
CA VAL A 97 16.78 -2.45 12.90
C VAL A 97 17.92 -2.66 13.87
N HIS A 98 17.70 -2.40 15.14
CA HIS A 98 18.72 -2.63 16.13
C HIS A 98 19.14 -4.07 16.20
N LEU A 99 18.18 -4.98 16.21
CA LEU A 99 18.50 -6.38 16.32
C LEU A 99 19.31 -6.85 15.13
N TYR A 100 18.97 -6.41 13.98
CA TYR A 100 19.70 -6.84 12.81
C TYR A 100 21.10 -6.29 12.76
N LYS A 101 21.28 -5.10 13.22
CA LYS A 101 22.61 -4.55 13.22
C LYS A 101 23.53 -5.33 14.11
N THR A 102 23.03 -5.81 15.22
CA THR A 102 23.87 -6.57 16.09
C THR A 102 24.13 -7.97 15.59
N SER A 103 23.19 -8.52 14.88
CA SER A 103 23.36 -9.90 14.45
C SER A 103 24.15 -10.03 13.18
N ASP A 104 24.21 -9.00 12.42
CA ASP A 104 24.93 -9.09 11.18
C ASP A 104 26.37 -9.04 11.32
N ASP A 105 26.83 -8.74 12.42
CA ASP A 105 28.26 -8.60 12.58
C ASP A 105 29.00 -9.79 13.00
#